data_541aa51db517630f7352ea98af8159fe
#
_entry.id   541aa51db517630f7352ea98af8159fe
#
_cell.length_a   1.000
_cell.length_b   1.000
_cell.length_c   1.000
_cell.angle_alpha   90.00
_cell.angle_beta   90.00
_cell.angle_gamma   90.00
#
_symmetry.space_group_name_H-M   'P 1'
#
loop_
_entity.id
_entity.type
_entity.pdbx_description
1 polymer ?
#
loop_
_entity_poly.entity_id
_entity_poly.type
_entity_poly.pdbx_seq_one_letter_code
_entity_poly.pdbx_strand_id
1 'polypeptide(L)'
;VTAGTRVISDQIKVRITAEPGQGFLDRMIALVEGAERQKAPNEIALTILLVGLTIIFLIAVGTIANFASYAGGSIPVAILAALLITLIPTTIAALLSAIGIAGMDRLVRFNVLAKSGRAVEAAGDVDVLLLDKTGTITVGDRQASEFRPVAGTTPETLAEAALLASLADETPEGRSIVVLAREKFHIDTTRLPEGAEVIPFTAQTRISGVQVAGSLVQKGAVDSILKANPGSSEMAAATELRRVTDEIARAGGTPLAVAKDGKLLGAIFLKDVVKAGIRERFAELREMGIRTVMITGDNPLTAAAIAAEAGVDDFLAQATPEDKLDLIRQEQTGGRLVAMCGDGTNDAPALAQADVGVAMNTGTQAAREAGNMVDLDSDPTKLIEVVGLGKQLLMT
;
A
#
# COMPACT_ATOMS: atom_id res chain seq x y z
N VAL A 1 0.11 1.07 -21.65
CA VAL A 1 -0.26 1.88 -20.47
C VAL A 1 -1.65 1.48 -20.03
N THR A 2 -1.86 1.40 -18.73
CA THR A 2 -3.16 1.17 -18.09
C THR A 2 -3.77 2.48 -17.64
N ALA A 3 -5.10 2.54 -17.51
CA ALA A 3 -5.78 3.71 -16.94
C ALA A 3 -5.26 4.00 -15.54
N GLY A 4 -5.09 5.26 -15.19
CA GLY A 4 -4.49 5.71 -13.92
C GLY A 4 -2.98 5.97 -13.99
N THR A 5 -2.29 5.58 -15.08
CA THR A 5 -0.88 5.90 -15.27
C THR A 5 -0.68 7.40 -15.52
N ARG A 6 0.28 8.01 -14.81
CA ARG A 6 0.64 9.42 -15.00
C ARG A 6 1.80 9.56 -15.98
N VAL A 7 1.67 10.46 -16.94
CA VAL A 7 2.77 10.85 -17.83
C VAL A 7 3.67 11.83 -17.06
N ILE A 8 4.95 11.49 -16.90
CA ILE A 8 5.92 12.29 -16.14
C ILE A 8 6.63 13.29 -17.04
N SER A 9 6.91 12.93 -18.31
CA SER A 9 7.57 13.78 -19.30
C SER A 9 7.01 13.54 -20.69
N ASP A 10 7.06 14.54 -21.55
CA ASP A 10 6.65 14.52 -22.95
C ASP A 10 5.16 14.20 -23.20
N GLN A 11 4.83 13.92 -24.46
CA GLN A 11 3.49 13.54 -24.92
C GLN A 11 3.48 12.10 -25.40
N ILE A 12 2.47 11.35 -25.00
CA ILE A 12 2.23 10.01 -25.54
C ILE A 12 0.91 9.96 -26.31
N LYS A 13 0.89 9.22 -27.41
CA LYS A 13 -0.35 8.88 -28.12
C LYS A 13 -0.81 7.51 -27.67
N VAL A 14 -2.00 7.44 -27.06
CA VAL A 14 -2.58 6.20 -26.54
C VAL A 14 -3.73 5.77 -27.46
N ARG A 15 -3.68 4.53 -27.95
CA ARG A 15 -4.82 3.89 -28.60
C ARG A 15 -5.59 3.11 -27.55
N ILE A 16 -6.85 3.44 -27.34
CA ILE A 16 -7.74 2.68 -26.46
C ILE A 16 -8.04 1.34 -27.15
N THR A 17 -7.76 0.24 -26.49
CA THR A 17 -7.98 -1.13 -26.99
C THR A 17 -9.04 -1.88 -26.21
N ALA A 18 -9.40 -1.42 -25.00
CA ALA A 18 -10.47 -1.99 -24.21
C ALA A 18 -11.83 -1.43 -24.65
N GLU A 19 -12.85 -2.26 -24.65
CA GLU A 19 -14.22 -1.81 -24.83
C GLU A 19 -14.68 -0.99 -23.62
N PRO A 20 -15.65 -0.07 -23.78
CA PRO A 20 -16.21 0.67 -22.65
C PRO A 20 -16.75 -0.28 -21.57
N GLY A 21 -16.37 -0.08 -20.32
CA GLY A 21 -16.74 -0.94 -19.18
C GLY A 21 -15.84 -2.17 -18.97
N GLN A 22 -14.84 -2.42 -19.84
CA GLN A 22 -13.92 -3.56 -19.71
C GLN A 22 -12.47 -3.14 -19.39
N GLY A 23 -12.23 -1.86 -19.25
CA GLY A 23 -10.92 -1.33 -18.87
C GLY A 23 -10.47 -1.76 -17.47
N PHE A 24 -9.18 -1.63 -17.18
CA PHE A 24 -8.65 -1.89 -15.83
C PHE A 24 -9.36 -1.05 -14.78
N LEU A 25 -9.56 0.25 -15.04
CA LEU A 25 -10.22 1.16 -14.11
C LEU A 25 -11.70 0.77 -13.90
N ASP A 26 -12.41 0.40 -14.98
CA ASP A 26 -13.81 -0.02 -14.88
C ASP A 26 -13.98 -1.26 -14.00
N ARG A 27 -13.07 -2.24 -14.14
CA ARG A 27 -13.03 -3.42 -13.26
C ARG A 27 -12.76 -3.06 -11.81
N MET A 28 -11.81 -2.14 -11.55
CA MET A 28 -11.53 -1.68 -10.19
C MET A 28 -12.74 -0.96 -9.57
N ILE A 29 -13.44 -0.13 -10.35
CA ILE A 29 -14.69 0.53 -9.91
C ILE A 29 -15.75 -0.50 -9.57
N ALA A 30 -15.98 -1.49 -10.43
CA ALA A 30 -16.97 -2.54 -10.19
C ALA A 30 -16.64 -3.36 -8.91
N LEU A 31 -15.37 -3.64 -8.64
CA LEU A 31 -14.94 -4.29 -7.41
C LEU A 31 -15.14 -3.41 -6.17
N VAL A 32 -14.93 -2.09 -6.28
CA VAL A 32 -15.19 -1.14 -5.19
C VAL A 32 -16.69 -1.01 -4.92
N GLU A 33 -17.51 -0.91 -5.96
CA GLU A 33 -18.98 -0.83 -5.82
C GLU A 33 -19.59 -2.11 -5.25
N GLY A 34 -18.97 -3.26 -5.52
CA GLY A 34 -19.37 -4.56 -4.95
C GLY A 34 -18.80 -4.84 -3.55
N ALA A 35 -18.02 -3.94 -2.98
CA ALA A 35 -17.44 -4.10 -1.66
C ALA A 35 -18.47 -3.78 -0.56
N GLU A 36 -18.66 -4.73 0.37
CA GLU A 36 -19.55 -4.56 1.52
C GLU A 36 -18.73 -4.67 2.82
N ARG A 37 -18.65 -3.56 3.56
CA ARG A 37 -18.05 -3.56 4.90
C ARG A 37 -18.96 -4.22 5.90
N GLN A 38 -18.40 -5.09 6.72
CA GLN A 38 -19.13 -5.70 7.83
C GLN A 38 -19.43 -4.67 8.93
N LYS A 39 -20.51 -4.93 9.68
CA LYS A 39 -20.79 -4.16 10.89
C LYS A 39 -19.85 -4.61 11.99
N ALA A 40 -19.35 -3.64 12.77
CA ALA A 40 -18.54 -3.96 13.95
C ALA A 40 -19.35 -4.80 14.95
N PRO A 41 -18.72 -5.74 15.68
CA PRO A 41 -19.40 -6.57 16.68
C PRO A 41 -20.20 -5.75 17.69
N ASN A 42 -19.67 -4.63 18.16
CA ASN A 42 -20.34 -3.73 19.09
C ASN A 42 -21.58 -3.06 18.47
N GLU A 43 -21.55 -2.71 17.18
CA GLU A 43 -22.70 -2.16 16.45
C GLU A 43 -23.84 -3.21 16.37
N ILE A 44 -23.49 -4.46 16.14
CA ILE A 44 -24.47 -5.56 16.11
C ILE A 44 -25.07 -5.76 17.51
N ALA A 45 -24.22 -5.84 18.55
CA ALA A 45 -24.66 -6.01 19.92
C ALA A 45 -25.57 -4.86 20.38
N LEU A 46 -25.21 -3.63 20.07
CA LEU A 46 -26.00 -2.42 20.39
C LEU A 46 -27.35 -2.44 19.65
N THR A 47 -27.35 -2.83 18.37
CA THR A 47 -28.59 -2.94 17.59
C THR A 47 -29.53 -3.97 18.22
N ILE A 48 -29.03 -5.13 18.60
CA ILE A 48 -29.81 -6.20 19.28
C ILE A 48 -30.37 -5.69 20.60
N LEU A 49 -29.54 -5.01 21.40
CA LEU A 49 -29.95 -4.42 22.68
C LEU A 49 -31.08 -3.39 22.48
N LEU A 50 -30.90 -2.44 21.56
CA LEU A 50 -31.91 -1.39 21.29
C LEU A 50 -33.23 -1.96 20.79
N VAL A 51 -33.19 -2.91 19.85
CA VAL A 51 -34.38 -3.58 19.35
C VAL A 51 -35.06 -4.39 20.45
N GLY A 52 -34.29 -5.16 21.23
CA GLY A 52 -34.82 -5.95 22.34
C GLY A 52 -35.49 -5.10 23.40
N LEU A 53 -34.84 -4.01 23.84
CA LEU A 53 -35.39 -3.06 24.81
C LEU A 53 -36.67 -2.38 24.25
N THR A 54 -36.65 -1.99 22.98
CA THR A 54 -37.83 -1.35 22.36
C THR A 54 -39.02 -2.29 22.34
N ILE A 55 -38.85 -3.57 22.03
CA ILE A 55 -39.91 -4.59 22.04
C ILE A 55 -40.44 -4.77 23.47
N ILE A 56 -39.56 -4.90 24.47
CA ILE A 56 -39.93 -5.04 25.87
C ILE A 56 -40.76 -3.83 26.33
N PHE A 57 -40.32 -2.61 26.01
CA PHE A 57 -41.03 -1.40 26.40
C PHE A 57 -42.36 -1.23 25.68
N LEU A 58 -42.47 -1.62 24.39
CA LEU A 58 -43.73 -1.66 23.67
C LEU A 58 -44.74 -2.61 24.34
N ILE A 59 -44.31 -3.81 24.73
CA ILE A 59 -45.17 -4.78 25.41
C ILE A 59 -45.57 -4.21 26.79
N ALA A 60 -44.63 -3.68 27.57
CA ALA A 60 -44.91 -3.13 28.89
C ALA A 60 -45.90 -1.95 28.82
N VAL A 61 -45.69 -0.98 27.93
CA VAL A 61 -46.57 0.18 27.79
C VAL A 61 -47.92 -0.25 27.22
N GLY A 62 -47.96 -1.20 26.26
CA GLY A 62 -49.20 -1.70 25.70
C GLY A 62 -50.10 -2.48 26.69
N THR A 63 -49.50 -3.13 27.67
CA THR A 63 -50.22 -3.90 28.72
C THR A 63 -50.59 -3.07 29.93
N ILE A 64 -49.87 -1.99 30.24
CA ILE A 64 -50.06 -1.19 31.46
C ILE A 64 -51.46 -0.57 31.54
N ALA A 65 -52.06 -0.17 30.41
CA ALA A 65 -53.41 0.37 30.35
C ALA A 65 -54.46 -0.66 30.79
N ASN A 66 -54.31 -1.92 30.37
CA ASN A 66 -55.20 -3.02 30.73
C ASN A 66 -55.08 -3.38 32.21
N PHE A 67 -53.84 -3.38 32.75
CA PHE A 67 -53.63 -3.58 34.19
C PHE A 67 -54.20 -2.47 35.03
N ALA A 68 -54.05 -1.20 34.60
CA ALA A 68 -54.64 -0.05 35.31
C ALA A 68 -56.16 -0.13 35.31
N SER A 69 -56.78 -0.50 34.16
CA SER A 69 -58.23 -0.70 34.08
C SER A 69 -58.72 -1.82 34.98
N TYR A 70 -58.02 -2.95 35.06
CA TYR A 70 -58.33 -4.02 35.99
C TYR A 70 -58.21 -3.59 37.46
N ALA A 71 -57.32 -2.72 37.79
CA ALA A 71 -57.12 -2.15 39.14
C ALA A 71 -58.15 -1.00 39.45
N GLY A 72 -59.11 -0.71 38.57
CA GLY A 72 -60.09 0.34 38.74
C GLY A 72 -59.64 1.77 38.40
N GLY A 73 -58.44 1.89 37.73
CA GLY A 73 -57.90 3.16 37.27
C GLY A 73 -57.97 3.31 35.74
N SER A 74 -57.67 4.50 35.22
CA SER A 74 -57.54 4.76 33.78
C SER A 74 -56.27 5.58 33.51
N ILE A 75 -55.51 5.20 32.50
CA ILE A 75 -54.30 5.92 32.08
C ILE A 75 -54.58 6.54 30.71
N PRO A 76 -54.53 7.88 30.58
CA PRO A 76 -54.68 8.55 29.28
C PRO A 76 -53.58 8.10 28.29
N VAL A 77 -53.96 8.00 27.01
CA VAL A 77 -53.04 7.61 25.94
C VAL A 77 -51.80 8.53 25.86
N ALA A 78 -52.00 9.82 26.16
CA ALA A 78 -50.89 10.79 26.20
C ALA A 78 -49.81 10.43 27.23
N ILE A 79 -50.19 9.87 28.39
CA ILE A 79 -49.24 9.42 29.41
C ILE A 79 -48.51 8.15 28.94
N LEU A 80 -49.24 7.22 28.30
CA LEU A 80 -48.62 6.02 27.72
C LEU A 80 -47.61 6.36 26.62
N ALA A 81 -47.92 7.32 25.74
CA ALA A 81 -47.03 7.79 24.72
C ALA A 81 -45.81 8.49 25.32
N ALA A 82 -45.99 9.35 26.33
CA ALA A 82 -44.86 9.98 27.02
C ALA A 82 -43.98 8.95 27.72
N LEU A 83 -44.55 7.94 28.35
CA LEU A 83 -43.81 6.86 28.98
C LEU A 83 -42.98 6.04 27.95
N LEU A 84 -43.58 5.70 26.81
CA LEU A 84 -42.88 4.98 25.73
C LEU A 84 -41.68 5.80 25.20
N ILE A 85 -41.89 7.10 24.91
CA ILE A 85 -40.83 7.98 24.44
C ILE A 85 -39.67 8.07 25.45
N THR A 86 -40.02 8.14 26.75
CA THR A 86 -39.00 8.22 27.82
C THR A 86 -38.23 6.91 28.00
N LEU A 87 -38.86 5.77 27.75
CA LEU A 87 -38.25 4.47 27.91
C LEU A 87 -37.34 4.10 26.73
N ILE A 88 -37.61 4.59 25.52
CA ILE A 88 -36.75 4.32 24.35
C ILE A 88 -35.37 4.96 24.58
N PRO A 89 -34.27 4.19 24.55
CA PRO A 89 -32.94 4.70 24.89
C PRO A 89 -32.31 5.49 23.73
N THR A 90 -32.94 6.57 23.31
CA THR A 90 -32.48 7.42 22.19
C THR A 90 -31.13 8.08 22.45
N THR A 91 -30.79 8.32 23.72
CA THR A 91 -29.50 8.91 24.12
C THR A 91 -28.31 8.04 23.82
N ILE A 92 -28.45 6.71 23.86
CA ILE A 92 -27.35 5.76 23.54
C ILE A 92 -26.92 5.92 22.09
N ALA A 93 -27.87 6.01 21.15
CA ALA A 93 -27.55 6.19 19.74
C ALA A 93 -26.85 7.53 19.46
N ALA A 94 -27.25 8.61 20.15
CA ALA A 94 -26.62 9.93 20.03
C ALA A 94 -25.21 9.94 20.64
N LEU A 95 -25.01 9.26 21.77
CA LEU A 95 -23.71 9.17 22.46
C LEU A 95 -22.68 8.44 21.59
N LEU A 96 -23.06 7.33 20.94
CA LEU A 96 -22.18 6.59 20.05
C LEU A 96 -21.65 7.48 18.90
N SER A 97 -22.53 8.27 18.29
CA SER A 97 -22.13 9.24 17.27
C SER A 97 -21.17 10.30 17.81
N ALA A 98 -21.40 10.82 19.01
CA ALA A 98 -20.55 11.83 19.64
C ALA A 98 -19.15 11.26 19.98
N ILE A 99 -19.07 10.03 20.47
CA ILE A 99 -17.81 9.32 20.74
C ILE A 99 -17.03 9.14 19.44
N GLY A 100 -17.71 8.72 18.36
CA GLY A 100 -17.08 8.57 17.05
C GLY A 100 -16.49 9.88 16.53
N ILE A 101 -17.19 11.01 16.67
CA ILE A 101 -16.71 12.34 16.27
C ILE A 101 -15.48 12.74 17.11
N ALA A 102 -15.52 12.54 18.43
CA ALA A 102 -14.39 12.80 19.31
C ALA A 102 -13.17 11.93 18.98
N GLY A 103 -13.40 10.68 18.56
CA GLY A 103 -12.36 9.79 18.08
C GLY A 103 -11.70 10.29 16.80
N MET A 104 -12.49 10.76 15.83
CA MET A 104 -11.97 11.36 14.59
C MET A 104 -11.10 12.59 14.89
N ASP A 105 -11.53 13.49 15.77
CA ASP A 105 -10.74 14.68 16.16
C ASP A 105 -9.39 14.31 16.78
N ARG A 106 -9.36 13.25 17.60
CA ARG A 106 -8.10 12.76 18.18
C ARG A 106 -7.15 12.18 17.12
N LEU A 107 -7.66 11.46 16.12
CA LEU A 107 -6.85 10.90 15.04
C LEU A 107 -6.18 11.99 14.19
N VAL A 108 -6.81 13.14 14.01
CA VAL A 108 -6.19 14.29 13.30
C VAL A 108 -4.88 14.70 13.94
N ARG A 109 -4.73 14.59 15.26
CA ARG A 109 -3.48 14.89 15.98
C ARG A 109 -2.33 13.94 15.65
N PHE A 110 -2.66 12.76 15.14
CA PHE A 110 -1.71 11.78 14.64
C PHE A 110 -1.56 11.84 13.11
N ASN A 111 -2.05 12.90 12.46
CA ASN A 111 -2.07 13.04 11.00
C ASN A 111 -2.84 11.91 10.28
N VAL A 112 -3.87 11.36 10.91
CA VAL A 112 -4.77 10.40 10.29
C VAL A 112 -6.18 11.01 10.18
N LEU A 113 -6.73 11.03 8.97
CA LEU A 113 -8.08 11.48 8.69
C LEU A 113 -9.02 10.29 8.59
N ALA A 114 -9.92 10.11 9.55
CA ALA A 114 -11.00 9.14 9.46
C ALA A 114 -12.24 9.77 8.82
N LYS A 115 -12.89 9.05 7.92
CA LYS A 115 -14.12 9.51 7.25
C LYS A 115 -15.40 9.24 8.05
N SER A 116 -15.31 8.39 9.07
CA SER A 116 -16.43 8.09 9.96
C SER A 116 -15.94 7.65 11.35
N GLY A 117 -16.74 7.95 12.36
CA GLY A 117 -16.48 7.48 13.73
C GLY A 117 -16.49 5.95 13.85
N ARG A 118 -17.30 5.27 13.01
CA ARG A 118 -17.35 3.81 12.92
C ARG A 118 -15.99 3.20 12.52
N ALA A 119 -15.24 3.85 11.62
CA ALA A 119 -13.92 3.39 11.23
C ALA A 119 -12.94 3.43 12.42
N VAL A 120 -13.07 4.46 13.28
CA VAL A 120 -12.23 4.59 14.49
C VAL A 120 -12.57 3.50 15.51
N GLU A 121 -13.85 3.21 15.68
CA GLU A 121 -14.31 2.13 16.57
C GLU A 121 -13.83 0.75 16.08
N ALA A 122 -14.06 0.44 14.79
CA ALA A 122 -13.62 -0.81 14.20
C ALA A 122 -12.09 -1.02 14.31
N ALA A 123 -11.32 0.06 14.26
CA ALA A 123 -9.87 -0.01 14.41
C ALA A 123 -9.42 -0.53 15.77
N GLY A 124 -10.22 -0.34 16.82
CA GLY A 124 -9.93 -0.87 18.17
C GLY A 124 -9.98 -2.40 18.26
N ASP A 125 -10.76 -3.03 17.39
CA ASP A 125 -11.03 -4.47 17.38
C ASP A 125 -10.34 -5.20 16.21
N VAL A 126 -9.39 -4.56 15.52
CA VAL A 126 -8.66 -5.18 14.39
C VAL A 126 -7.84 -6.39 14.87
N ASP A 127 -8.03 -7.51 14.19
CA ASP A 127 -7.30 -8.77 14.42
C ASP A 127 -6.16 -8.98 13.41
N VAL A 128 -6.37 -8.54 12.16
CA VAL A 128 -5.44 -8.76 11.04
C VAL A 128 -5.18 -7.47 10.31
N LEU A 129 -3.90 -7.14 10.12
CA LEU A 129 -3.45 -6.04 9.29
C LEU A 129 -2.83 -6.57 8.01
N LEU A 130 -3.45 -6.25 6.89
CA LEU A 130 -2.94 -6.51 5.56
C LEU A 130 -2.22 -5.26 5.03
N LEU A 131 -1.04 -5.44 4.48
CA LEU A 131 -0.18 -4.33 4.04
C LEU A 131 0.25 -4.55 2.60
N ASP A 132 -0.02 -3.61 1.71
CA ASP A 132 0.68 -3.61 0.43
C ASP A 132 2.19 -3.42 0.64
N LYS A 133 3.01 -3.96 -0.24
CA LYS A 133 4.46 -3.81 -0.14
C LYS A 133 4.89 -2.41 -0.56
N THR A 134 4.56 -2.03 -1.79
CA THR A 134 5.11 -0.85 -2.48
C THR A 134 4.49 0.42 -1.93
N GLY A 135 5.31 1.43 -1.58
CA GLY A 135 4.82 2.69 -1.02
C GLY A 135 4.26 2.60 0.40
N THR A 136 3.98 1.38 0.89
CA THR A 136 3.45 1.12 2.24
C THR A 136 4.55 0.57 3.15
N ILE A 137 4.98 -0.68 3.00
CA ILE A 137 6.10 -1.26 3.77
C ILE A 137 7.44 -0.70 3.30
N THR A 138 7.59 -0.54 1.98
CA THR A 138 8.77 0.05 1.37
C THR A 138 8.54 1.53 1.03
N VAL A 139 9.62 2.25 0.75
CA VAL A 139 9.54 3.67 0.33
C VAL A 139 8.82 3.83 -1.02
N GLY A 140 8.71 2.75 -1.80
CA GLY A 140 8.04 2.73 -3.09
C GLY A 140 8.97 3.03 -4.28
N ASP A 141 10.13 3.60 -4.01
CA ASP A 141 11.16 3.88 -5.00
C ASP A 141 12.28 2.85 -4.88
N ARG A 142 12.62 2.22 -6.00
CA ARG A 142 13.78 1.34 -6.05
C ARG A 142 15.05 2.18 -5.96
N GLN A 143 15.93 1.82 -5.03
CA GLN A 143 17.19 2.50 -4.82
C GLN A 143 18.38 1.60 -5.18
N ALA A 144 19.40 2.19 -5.79
CA ALA A 144 20.66 1.51 -6.06
C ALA A 144 21.36 1.22 -4.72
N SER A 145 21.68 -0.05 -4.47
CA SER A 145 22.32 -0.50 -3.24
C SER A 145 23.75 -1.01 -3.47
N GLU A 146 24.03 -1.54 -4.67
CA GLU A 146 25.31 -2.14 -4.97
C GLU A 146 25.63 -2.13 -6.47
N PHE A 147 26.92 -1.98 -6.81
CA PHE A 147 27.44 -2.23 -8.14
C PHE A 147 28.13 -3.58 -8.16
N ARG A 148 27.69 -4.49 -9.04
CA ARG A 148 28.24 -5.83 -9.21
C ARG A 148 28.92 -5.94 -10.56
N PRO A 149 30.27 -5.80 -10.63
CA PRO A 149 31.01 -5.91 -11.86
C PRO A 149 31.09 -7.35 -12.36
N VAL A 150 31.21 -7.53 -13.69
CA VAL A 150 31.61 -8.81 -14.28
C VAL A 150 33.15 -8.96 -14.29
N ALA A 151 33.64 -10.17 -14.51
CA ALA A 151 35.07 -10.45 -14.57
C ALA A 151 35.81 -9.50 -15.55
N GLY A 152 36.95 -8.93 -15.10
CA GLY A 152 37.74 -7.97 -15.88
C GLY A 152 37.22 -6.53 -15.85
N THR A 153 36.27 -6.21 -14.98
CA THR A 153 35.78 -4.84 -14.69
C THR A 153 35.96 -4.56 -13.20
N THR A 154 36.43 -3.37 -12.83
CA THR A 154 36.47 -2.95 -11.42
C THR A 154 35.16 -2.34 -11.00
N PRO A 155 34.80 -2.35 -9.69
CA PRO A 155 33.61 -1.69 -9.18
C PRO A 155 33.58 -0.18 -9.49
N GLU A 156 34.75 0.49 -9.47
CA GLU A 156 34.91 1.91 -9.78
C GLU A 156 34.57 2.20 -11.24
N THR A 157 35.09 1.39 -12.19
CA THR A 157 34.77 1.53 -13.63
C THR A 157 33.29 1.35 -13.90
N LEU A 158 32.64 0.38 -13.23
CA LEU A 158 31.20 0.18 -13.34
C LEU A 158 30.43 1.36 -12.74
N ALA A 159 30.84 1.87 -11.57
CA ALA A 159 30.21 2.99 -10.90
C ALA A 159 30.30 4.28 -11.72
N GLU A 160 31.47 4.58 -12.33
CA GLU A 160 31.66 5.73 -13.24
C GLU A 160 30.73 5.64 -14.46
N ALA A 161 30.67 4.49 -15.11
CA ALA A 161 29.80 4.29 -16.26
C ALA A 161 28.31 4.40 -15.86
N ALA A 162 27.91 3.78 -14.76
CA ALA A 162 26.55 3.86 -14.24
C ALA A 162 26.14 5.30 -13.87
N LEU A 163 27.05 6.06 -13.25
CA LEU A 163 26.85 7.47 -12.94
C LEU A 163 26.65 8.29 -14.22
N LEU A 164 27.54 8.18 -15.20
CA LEU A 164 27.42 8.91 -16.47
C LEU A 164 26.09 8.61 -17.18
N ALA A 165 25.69 7.35 -17.26
CA ALA A 165 24.42 6.95 -17.87
C ALA A 165 23.18 7.38 -17.06
N SER A 166 23.36 7.90 -15.84
CA SER A 166 22.27 8.28 -14.94
C SER A 166 22.20 9.77 -14.63
N LEU A 167 23.21 10.57 -15.00
CA LEU A 167 23.22 12.03 -14.69
C LEU A 167 22.07 12.81 -15.32
N ALA A 168 21.53 12.37 -16.45
CA ALA A 168 20.37 12.96 -17.09
C ALA A 168 19.05 12.23 -16.80
N ASP A 169 19.10 11.21 -15.95
CA ASP A 169 17.94 10.39 -15.61
C ASP A 169 17.29 10.95 -14.34
N GLU A 170 16.18 11.68 -14.51
CA GLU A 170 15.45 12.31 -13.40
C GLU A 170 14.56 11.34 -12.62
N THR A 171 14.56 10.04 -12.96
CA THR A 171 13.81 9.04 -12.19
C THR A 171 14.41 8.85 -10.79
N PRO A 172 13.62 8.39 -9.80
CA PRO A 172 14.16 8.05 -8.48
C PRO A 172 15.32 7.04 -8.55
N GLU A 173 15.19 6.03 -9.43
CA GLU A 173 16.25 5.05 -9.69
C GLU A 173 17.52 5.71 -10.22
N GLY A 174 17.39 6.58 -11.23
CA GLY A 174 18.53 7.32 -11.81
C GLY A 174 19.26 8.15 -10.76
N ARG A 175 18.53 8.92 -9.96
CA ARG A 175 19.08 9.71 -8.87
C ARG A 175 19.79 8.85 -7.83
N SER A 176 19.22 7.70 -7.46
CA SER A 176 19.81 6.81 -6.46
C SER A 176 21.14 6.20 -6.94
N ILE A 177 21.27 5.91 -8.24
CA ILE A 177 22.52 5.43 -8.84
C ILE A 177 23.62 6.50 -8.72
N VAL A 178 23.27 7.75 -9.01
CA VAL A 178 24.21 8.89 -8.88
C VAL A 178 24.65 9.07 -7.43
N VAL A 179 23.72 9.01 -6.47
CA VAL A 179 24.01 9.08 -5.03
C VAL A 179 24.95 7.98 -4.61
N LEU A 180 24.64 6.72 -4.93
CA LEU A 180 25.45 5.56 -4.57
C LEU A 180 26.89 5.66 -5.13
N ALA A 181 27.04 6.09 -6.39
CA ALA A 181 28.35 6.24 -7.01
C ALA A 181 29.20 7.32 -6.32
N ARG A 182 28.59 8.43 -5.91
CA ARG A 182 29.27 9.52 -5.19
C ARG A 182 29.66 9.14 -3.78
N GLU A 183 28.75 8.57 -3.02
CA GLU A 183 28.98 8.25 -1.62
C GLU A 183 29.96 7.09 -1.44
N LYS A 184 29.82 6.03 -2.24
CA LYS A 184 30.61 4.81 -2.07
C LYS A 184 31.96 4.83 -2.80
N PHE A 185 32.02 5.55 -3.93
CA PHE A 185 33.21 5.56 -4.80
C PHE A 185 33.85 6.95 -4.94
N HIS A 186 33.33 7.95 -4.21
CA HIS A 186 33.88 9.32 -4.18
C HIS A 186 34.02 9.97 -5.56
N ILE A 187 33.06 9.71 -6.47
CA ILE A 187 33.08 10.24 -7.83
C ILE A 187 32.42 11.61 -7.85
N ASP A 188 33.17 12.69 -8.06
CA ASP A 188 32.68 14.07 -7.98
C ASP A 188 32.02 14.61 -9.27
N THR A 189 31.78 13.79 -10.27
CA THR A 189 31.15 14.21 -11.52
C THR A 189 29.69 14.64 -11.26
N THR A 190 29.43 15.95 -11.39
CA THR A 190 28.13 16.55 -11.12
C THR A 190 27.33 16.89 -12.36
N ARG A 191 27.99 17.00 -13.52
CA ARG A 191 27.38 17.36 -14.80
C ARG A 191 27.94 16.52 -15.92
N LEU A 192 27.14 16.32 -16.94
CA LEU A 192 27.60 15.71 -18.16
C LEU A 192 28.69 16.57 -18.80
N PRO A 193 29.76 15.96 -19.38
CA PRO A 193 30.74 16.70 -20.16
C PRO A 193 30.12 17.49 -21.32
N GLU A 194 30.78 18.56 -21.75
CA GLU A 194 30.35 19.34 -22.92
C GLU A 194 30.29 18.47 -24.17
N GLY A 195 29.22 18.60 -24.94
CA GLY A 195 29.00 17.78 -26.14
C GLY A 195 28.45 16.38 -25.87
N ALA A 196 28.01 16.10 -24.66
CA ALA A 196 27.32 14.82 -24.35
C ALA A 196 25.94 14.78 -25.00
N GLU A 197 25.64 13.70 -25.70
CA GLU A 197 24.33 13.41 -26.26
C GLU A 197 23.61 12.39 -25.40
N VAL A 198 22.47 12.77 -24.82
CA VAL A 198 21.67 11.93 -23.93
C VAL A 198 20.77 11.01 -24.75
N ILE A 199 20.78 9.73 -24.41
CA ILE A 199 19.87 8.70 -24.96
C ILE A 199 18.76 8.48 -23.93
N PRO A 200 17.56 9.02 -24.13
CA PRO A 200 16.48 8.90 -23.17
C PRO A 200 15.95 7.46 -23.12
N PHE A 201 15.44 7.06 -21.95
CA PHE A 201 14.77 5.78 -21.80
C PHE A 201 13.49 5.71 -22.64
N THR A 202 13.30 4.61 -23.36
CA THR A 202 12.03 4.31 -24.03
C THR A 202 11.53 2.92 -23.63
N ALA A 203 10.21 2.75 -23.61
CA ALA A 203 9.59 1.46 -23.26
C ALA A 203 9.92 0.36 -24.32
N GLN A 204 10.20 0.76 -25.55
CA GLN A 204 10.54 -0.15 -26.65
C GLN A 204 11.97 -0.68 -26.53
N THR A 205 12.93 0.21 -26.30
CA THR A 205 14.34 -0.17 -26.16
C THR A 205 14.68 -0.69 -24.77
N ARG A 206 14.04 -0.13 -23.74
CA ARG A 206 14.32 -0.37 -22.31
C ARG A 206 15.77 -0.08 -21.94
N ILE A 207 16.37 0.88 -22.65
CA ILE A 207 17.75 1.33 -22.48
C ILE A 207 17.74 2.84 -22.37
N SER A 208 18.59 3.37 -21.52
CA SER A 208 19.00 4.78 -21.47
C SER A 208 20.52 4.86 -21.43
N GLY A 209 21.07 6.04 -21.74
CA GLY A 209 22.50 6.20 -21.74
C GLY A 209 22.97 7.58 -22.16
N VAL A 210 24.25 7.68 -22.45
CA VAL A 210 24.90 8.89 -22.92
C VAL A 210 26.03 8.57 -23.89
N GLN A 211 26.16 9.38 -24.92
CA GLN A 211 27.33 9.37 -25.81
C GLN A 211 28.21 10.59 -25.50
N VAL A 212 29.46 10.36 -25.15
CA VAL A 212 30.41 11.39 -24.75
C VAL A 212 31.75 11.13 -25.41
N ALA A 213 32.30 12.11 -26.11
CA ALA A 213 33.62 12.02 -26.76
C ALA A 213 33.82 10.74 -27.62
N GLY A 214 32.76 10.29 -28.31
CA GLY A 214 32.78 9.07 -29.11
C GLY A 214 32.61 7.77 -28.34
N SER A 215 32.52 7.81 -26.99
CA SER A 215 32.24 6.65 -26.14
C SER A 215 30.75 6.58 -25.85
N LEU A 216 30.14 5.39 -25.99
CA LEU A 216 28.74 5.10 -25.73
C LEU A 216 28.59 4.35 -24.43
N VAL A 217 27.91 4.95 -23.45
CA VAL A 217 27.58 4.32 -22.15
C VAL A 217 26.09 4.08 -22.08
N GLN A 218 25.69 2.86 -21.78
CA GLN A 218 24.28 2.42 -21.75
C GLN A 218 23.99 1.68 -20.45
N LYS A 219 22.77 1.91 -19.93
CA LYS A 219 22.17 1.10 -18.85
C LYS A 219 20.75 0.69 -19.23
N GLY A 220 20.28 -0.43 -18.72
CA GLY A 220 18.91 -0.87 -18.99
C GLY A 220 18.63 -2.30 -18.60
N ALA A 221 17.48 -2.79 -19.07
CA ALA A 221 17.08 -4.16 -18.85
C ALA A 221 18.14 -5.13 -19.44
N VAL A 222 18.45 -6.19 -18.69
CA VAL A 222 19.51 -7.14 -19.01
C VAL A 222 19.42 -7.65 -20.46
N ASP A 223 18.23 -8.15 -20.84
CA ASP A 223 18.03 -8.68 -22.21
C ASP A 223 18.17 -7.61 -23.29
N SER A 224 17.79 -6.37 -22.99
CA SER A 224 17.93 -5.25 -23.93
C SER A 224 19.39 -4.86 -24.14
N ILE A 225 20.16 -4.76 -23.06
CA ILE A 225 21.60 -4.48 -23.13
C ILE A 225 22.35 -5.59 -23.86
N LEU A 226 22.04 -6.86 -23.61
CA LEU A 226 22.63 -8.00 -24.31
C LEU A 226 22.32 -7.98 -25.81
N LYS A 227 21.08 -7.61 -26.20
CA LYS A 227 20.70 -7.47 -27.61
C LYS A 227 21.34 -6.28 -28.32
N ALA A 228 21.50 -5.16 -27.60
CA ALA A 228 22.10 -3.95 -28.17
C ALA A 228 23.63 -4.08 -28.33
N ASN A 229 24.28 -5.01 -27.62
CA ASN A 229 25.71 -5.22 -27.64
C ASN A 229 26.10 -6.66 -28.05
N PRO A 230 25.72 -7.11 -29.27
CA PRO A 230 25.96 -8.49 -29.75
C PRO A 230 27.45 -8.83 -29.96
N GLY A 231 28.29 -7.81 -30.06
CA GLY A 231 29.77 -7.96 -30.23
C GLY A 231 30.49 -8.05 -28.89
N SER A 232 29.84 -8.10 -27.77
CA SER A 232 30.43 -8.45 -26.49
C SER A 232 30.89 -9.92 -26.57
N SER A 233 31.98 -10.06 -27.28
CA SER A 233 32.52 -11.27 -27.88
C SER A 233 33.07 -12.32 -26.90
N GLU A 234 32.68 -12.19 -25.65
CA GLU A 234 32.94 -13.26 -24.71
C GLU A 234 31.58 -13.77 -24.22
N MET A 235 31.16 -14.88 -24.82
CA MET A 235 30.04 -15.70 -24.29
C MET A 235 30.21 -15.88 -22.76
N ALA A 236 31.44 -15.79 -22.26
CA ALA A 236 31.80 -15.73 -20.86
C ALA A 236 31.28 -14.48 -20.14
N ALA A 237 31.43 -13.27 -20.70
CA ALA A 237 30.96 -12.03 -20.07
C ALA A 237 29.41 -11.95 -20.03
N ALA A 238 28.73 -12.41 -21.08
CA ALA A 238 27.27 -12.48 -21.11
C ALA A 238 26.75 -13.55 -20.12
N THR A 239 27.43 -14.69 -20.01
CA THR A 239 27.10 -15.76 -19.04
C THR A 239 27.30 -15.25 -17.61
N GLU A 240 28.41 -14.58 -17.35
CA GLU A 240 28.74 -14.00 -16.06
C GLU A 240 27.75 -12.90 -15.67
N LEU A 241 27.35 -11.99 -16.61
CA LEU A 241 26.35 -11.00 -16.37
C LEU A 241 25.00 -11.65 -16.00
N ARG A 242 24.59 -12.70 -16.69
CA ARG A 242 23.37 -13.45 -16.34
C ARG A 242 23.46 -14.04 -14.94
N ARG A 243 24.58 -14.65 -14.58
CA ARG A 243 24.80 -15.19 -13.23
C ARG A 243 24.63 -14.09 -12.16
N VAL A 244 25.29 -12.95 -12.35
CA VAL A 244 25.23 -11.80 -11.43
C VAL A 244 23.80 -11.27 -11.34
N THR A 245 23.09 -11.15 -12.45
CA THR A 245 21.72 -10.65 -12.48
C THR A 245 20.71 -11.63 -11.87
N ASP A 246 20.93 -12.94 -12.04
CA ASP A 246 20.12 -13.98 -11.39
C ASP A 246 20.31 -13.96 -9.85
N GLU A 247 21.54 -13.72 -9.38
CA GLU A 247 21.81 -13.54 -7.95
C GLU A 247 21.12 -12.32 -7.38
N ILE A 248 21.11 -11.18 -8.12
CA ILE A 248 20.37 -9.97 -7.74
C ILE A 248 18.87 -10.28 -7.66
N ALA A 249 18.33 -10.96 -8.67
CA ALA A 249 16.91 -11.32 -8.69
C ALA A 249 16.54 -12.26 -7.53
N ARG A 250 17.38 -13.25 -7.21
CA ARG A 250 17.17 -14.14 -6.05
C ARG A 250 17.25 -13.41 -4.71
N ALA A 251 18.04 -12.33 -4.64
CA ALA A 251 18.13 -11.48 -3.46
C ALA A 251 16.97 -10.45 -3.37
N GLY A 252 15.94 -10.58 -4.22
CA GLY A 252 14.76 -9.71 -4.22
C GLY A 252 14.95 -8.36 -4.89
N GLY A 253 16.02 -8.15 -5.65
CA GLY A 253 16.29 -6.90 -6.34
C GLY A 253 15.99 -6.94 -7.83
N THR A 254 16.03 -5.75 -8.44
CA THR A 254 15.92 -5.57 -9.89
C THR A 254 17.31 -5.27 -10.45
N PRO A 255 17.85 -6.09 -11.35
CA PRO A 255 19.13 -5.81 -11.98
C PRO A 255 18.95 -4.84 -13.15
N LEU A 256 19.83 -3.82 -13.23
CA LEU A 256 20.07 -3.06 -14.45
C LEU A 256 21.46 -3.34 -14.96
N ALA A 257 21.57 -3.80 -16.21
CA ALA A 257 22.87 -4.04 -16.85
C ALA A 257 23.49 -2.72 -17.33
N VAL A 258 24.82 -2.64 -17.30
CA VAL A 258 25.61 -1.50 -17.78
C VAL A 258 26.62 -1.98 -18.81
N ALA A 259 26.67 -1.27 -19.95
CA ALA A 259 27.66 -1.51 -21.01
C ALA A 259 28.33 -0.18 -21.42
N LYS A 260 29.58 -0.25 -21.84
CA LYS A 260 30.35 0.86 -22.39
C LYS A 260 31.08 0.39 -23.66
N ASP A 261 30.87 1.08 -24.77
CA ASP A 261 31.52 0.80 -26.07
C ASP A 261 31.38 -0.67 -26.50
N GLY A 262 30.20 -1.25 -26.30
CA GLY A 262 29.94 -2.66 -26.62
C GLY A 262 30.47 -3.66 -25.58
N LYS A 263 31.22 -3.25 -24.56
CA LYS A 263 31.69 -4.09 -23.47
C LYS A 263 30.73 -4.12 -22.30
N LEU A 264 30.31 -5.29 -21.85
CA LEU A 264 29.50 -5.46 -20.63
C LEU A 264 30.37 -5.20 -19.41
N LEU A 265 29.95 -4.30 -18.54
CA LEU A 265 30.68 -3.90 -17.33
C LEU A 265 30.16 -4.60 -16.07
N GLY A 266 28.86 -4.86 -15.99
CA GLY A 266 28.24 -5.45 -14.81
C GLY A 266 26.78 -5.07 -14.67
N ALA A 267 26.28 -5.20 -13.44
CA ALA A 267 24.91 -4.87 -13.09
C ALA A 267 24.83 -3.96 -11.86
N ILE A 268 23.82 -3.09 -11.88
CA ILE A 268 23.40 -2.29 -10.74
C ILE A 268 22.32 -3.07 -10.00
N PHE A 269 22.45 -3.25 -8.71
CA PHE A 269 21.44 -3.84 -7.85
C PHE A 269 20.48 -2.74 -7.34
N LEU A 270 19.28 -2.70 -7.90
CA LEU A 270 18.20 -1.87 -7.36
C LEU A 270 17.38 -2.69 -6.37
N LYS A 271 17.17 -2.14 -5.18
CA LYS A 271 16.40 -2.78 -4.11
C LYS A 271 15.26 -1.85 -3.67
N ASP A 272 14.10 -2.44 -3.37
CA ASP A 272 13.05 -1.75 -2.62
C ASP A 272 13.53 -1.61 -1.16
N VAL A 273 13.58 -0.38 -0.67
CA VAL A 273 14.04 -0.09 0.69
C VAL A 273 12.88 -0.17 1.65
N VAL A 274 12.99 -1.06 2.63
CA VAL A 274 12.04 -1.15 3.74
C VAL A 274 12.14 0.13 4.59
N LYS A 275 11.02 0.72 4.97
CA LYS A 275 10.97 1.93 5.80
C LYS A 275 11.67 1.69 7.14
N ALA A 276 12.46 2.67 7.58
CA ALA A 276 13.19 2.57 8.85
C ALA A 276 12.24 2.45 10.04
N GLY A 277 12.60 1.59 11.02
CA GLY A 277 11.82 1.41 12.26
C GLY A 277 10.54 0.59 12.11
N ILE A 278 10.20 0.12 10.89
CA ILE A 278 8.94 -0.60 10.65
C ILE A 278 8.89 -1.95 11.39
N ARG A 279 10.03 -2.60 11.54
CA ARG A 279 10.14 -3.90 12.19
C ARG A 279 9.77 -3.86 13.68
N GLU A 280 10.25 -2.85 14.36
CA GLU A 280 9.97 -2.60 15.79
C GLU A 280 8.48 -2.31 15.98
N ARG A 281 7.91 -1.51 15.08
CA ARG A 281 6.49 -1.16 15.13
C ARG A 281 5.59 -2.36 14.82
N PHE A 282 5.99 -3.26 13.92
CA PHE A 282 5.24 -4.51 13.70
C PHE A 282 5.34 -5.46 14.90
N ALA A 283 6.45 -5.43 15.65
CA ALA A 283 6.54 -6.15 16.91
C ALA A 283 5.53 -5.60 17.95
N GLU A 284 5.37 -4.27 18.06
CA GLU A 284 4.36 -3.64 18.92
C GLU A 284 2.93 -4.07 18.52
N LEU A 285 2.58 -4.10 17.21
CA LEU A 285 1.28 -4.58 16.75
C LEU A 285 1.04 -6.05 17.14
N ARG A 286 2.07 -6.88 17.05
CA ARG A 286 2.01 -8.29 17.46
C ARG A 286 1.77 -8.43 18.97
N GLU A 287 2.39 -7.60 19.81
CA GLU A 287 2.12 -7.54 21.25
C GLU A 287 0.67 -7.12 21.54
N MET A 288 0.06 -6.31 20.68
CA MET A 288 -1.36 -5.94 20.75
C MET A 288 -2.31 -7.06 20.27
N GLY A 289 -1.77 -8.19 19.79
CA GLY A 289 -2.53 -9.34 19.27
C GLY A 289 -2.89 -9.23 17.79
N ILE A 290 -2.34 -8.28 17.03
CA ILE A 290 -2.65 -8.06 15.62
C ILE A 290 -1.66 -8.84 14.76
N ARG A 291 -2.18 -9.71 13.87
CA ARG A 291 -1.38 -10.43 12.88
C ARG A 291 -1.12 -9.52 11.67
N THR A 292 0.14 -9.44 11.25
CA THR A 292 0.56 -8.63 10.10
C THR A 292 0.84 -9.51 8.88
N VAL A 293 0.25 -9.19 7.72
CA VAL A 293 0.42 -9.93 6.48
C VAL A 293 0.77 -8.98 5.34
N MET A 294 1.93 -9.18 4.72
CA MET A 294 2.32 -8.42 3.54
C MET A 294 1.69 -9.02 2.28
N ILE A 295 1.16 -8.17 1.40
CA ILE A 295 0.62 -8.57 0.10
C ILE A 295 1.43 -7.90 -1.00
N THR A 296 1.85 -8.67 -2.01
CA THR A 296 2.65 -8.16 -3.12
C THR A 296 2.43 -8.94 -4.42
N GLY A 297 2.54 -8.25 -5.56
CA GLY A 297 2.60 -8.88 -6.87
C GLY A 297 3.96 -9.50 -7.22
N ASP A 298 4.96 -9.40 -6.35
CA ASP A 298 6.29 -9.96 -6.57
C ASP A 298 6.31 -11.49 -6.50
N ASN A 299 7.40 -12.08 -7.00
CA ASN A 299 7.62 -13.52 -6.86
C ASN A 299 7.84 -13.92 -5.38
N PRO A 300 7.62 -15.20 -5.03
CA PRO A 300 7.69 -15.66 -3.64
C PRO A 300 9.05 -15.46 -2.97
N LEU A 301 10.16 -15.51 -3.71
CA LEU A 301 11.50 -15.33 -3.14
C LEU A 301 11.76 -13.89 -2.72
N THR A 302 11.37 -12.93 -3.58
CA THR A 302 11.43 -11.50 -3.28
C THR A 302 10.51 -11.16 -2.10
N ALA A 303 9.27 -11.67 -2.12
CA ALA A 303 8.31 -11.44 -1.06
C ALA A 303 8.82 -11.96 0.29
N ALA A 304 9.36 -13.19 0.33
CA ALA A 304 9.92 -13.78 1.54
C ALA A 304 11.09 -12.95 2.12
N ALA A 305 12.00 -12.45 1.26
CA ALA A 305 13.12 -11.64 1.69
C ALA A 305 12.66 -10.32 2.34
N ILE A 306 11.71 -9.62 1.72
CA ILE A 306 11.16 -8.35 2.24
C ILE A 306 10.32 -8.58 3.49
N ALA A 307 9.51 -9.65 3.53
CA ALA A 307 8.72 -10.02 4.70
C ALA A 307 9.60 -10.27 5.93
N ALA A 308 10.70 -11.01 5.75
CA ALA A 308 11.67 -11.28 6.80
C ALA A 308 12.41 -10.00 7.25
N GLU A 309 12.76 -9.09 6.32
CA GLU A 309 13.39 -7.81 6.63
C GLU A 309 12.45 -6.89 7.41
N ALA A 310 11.20 -6.77 6.96
CA ALA A 310 10.16 -5.97 7.60
C ALA A 310 9.65 -6.57 8.92
N GLY A 311 9.77 -7.88 9.11
CA GLY A 311 9.34 -8.58 10.31
C GLY A 311 7.82 -8.81 10.39
N VAL A 312 7.14 -8.92 9.25
CA VAL A 312 5.72 -9.32 9.20
C VAL A 312 5.55 -10.81 9.52
N ASP A 313 4.35 -11.20 9.95
CA ASP A 313 4.07 -12.58 10.37
C ASP A 313 3.88 -13.53 9.19
N ASP A 314 3.34 -13.02 8.07
CA ASP A 314 3.03 -13.81 6.88
C ASP A 314 3.08 -12.95 5.62
N PHE A 315 3.04 -13.56 4.43
CA PHE A 315 2.96 -12.83 3.17
C PHE A 315 2.20 -13.59 2.09
N LEU A 316 1.54 -12.85 1.19
CA LEU A 316 0.93 -13.34 -0.04
C LEU A 316 1.70 -12.76 -1.24
N ALA A 317 2.36 -13.63 -2.01
CA ALA A 317 3.12 -13.27 -3.20
C ALA A 317 2.30 -13.48 -4.48
N GLN A 318 2.70 -12.82 -5.59
CA GLN A 318 2.05 -12.87 -6.89
C GLN A 318 0.54 -12.52 -6.85
N ALA A 319 0.15 -11.72 -5.86
CA ALA A 319 -1.23 -11.36 -5.62
C ALA A 319 -1.77 -10.39 -6.69
N THR A 320 -2.94 -10.74 -7.22
CA THR A 320 -3.78 -9.85 -8.04
C THR A 320 -4.67 -8.98 -7.13
N PRO A 321 -5.32 -7.93 -7.65
CA PRO A 321 -6.30 -7.18 -6.87
C PRO A 321 -7.45 -8.05 -6.35
N GLU A 322 -7.86 -9.05 -7.11
CA GLU A 322 -8.88 -10.04 -6.75
C GLU A 322 -8.42 -10.91 -5.59
N ASP A 323 -7.17 -11.39 -5.61
CA ASP A 323 -6.60 -12.20 -4.52
C ASP A 323 -6.53 -11.40 -3.20
N LYS A 324 -6.21 -10.09 -3.27
CA LYS A 324 -6.24 -9.19 -2.10
C LYS A 324 -7.63 -9.13 -1.49
N LEU A 325 -8.66 -8.98 -2.33
CA LEU A 325 -10.05 -8.92 -1.92
C LEU A 325 -10.51 -10.24 -1.30
N ASP A 326 -10.17 -11.36 -1.92
CA ASP A 326 -10.55 -12.70 -1.45
C ASP A 326 -9.89 -13.04 -0.12
N LEU A 327 -8.65 -12.63 0.10
CA LEU A 327 -7.98 -12.79 1.40
C LEU A 327 -8.73 -12.03 2.51
N ILE A 328 -9.14 -10.79 2.25
CA ILE A 328 -9.92 -9.99 3.21
C ILE A 328 -11.23 -10.71 3.54
N ARG A 329 -11.97 -11.15 2.53
CA ARG A 329 -13.24 -11.87 2.71
C ARG A 329 -13.07 -13.18 3.49
N GLN A 330 -12.00 -13.91 3.22
CA GLN A 330 -11.67 -15.13 3.94
C GLN A 330 -11.44 -14.87 5.43
N GLU A 331 -10.65 -13.84 5.78
CA GLU A 331 -10.41 -13.46 7.17
C GLU A 331 -11.71 -12.99 7.84
N GLN A 332 -12.51 -12.18 7.17
CA GLN A 332 -13.81 -11.69 7.65
C GLN A 332 -14.82 -12.83 7.86
N THR A 333 -14.84 -13.83 6.98
CA THR A 333 -15.70 -15.02 7.14
C THR A 333 -15.32 -15.82 8.40
N GLY A 334 -14.04 -15.78 8.80
CA GLY A 334 -13.55 -16.32 10.06
C GLY A 334 -13.93 -15.49 11.30
N GLY A 335 -14.70 -14.42 11.15
CA GLY A 335 -15.15 -13.53 12.24
C GLY A 335 -14.09 -12.51 12.69
N ARG A 336 -13.01 -12.33 11.91
CA ARG A 336 -11.96 -11.39 12.22
C ARG A 336 -12.22 -10.02 11.60
N LEU A 337 -11.85 -8.95 12.28
CA LEU A 337 -11.83 -7.61 11.73
C LEU A 337 -10.49 -7.34 11.04
N VAL A 338 -10.56 -6.89 9.81
CA VAL A 338 -9.42 -6.72 8.91
C VAL A 338 -9.15 -5.25 8.65
N ALA A 339 -7.91 -4.82 8.93
CA ALA A 339 -7.37 -3.57 8.42
C ALA A 339 -6.56 -3.83 7.14
N MET A 340 -6.65 -2.90 6.18
CA MET A 340 -5.84 -2.89 4.96
C MET A 340 -5.15 -1.55 4.80
N CYS A 341 -3.83 -1.56 4.57
CA CYS A 341 -3.04 -0.38 4.19
C CYS A 341 -2.53 -0.54 2.76
N GLY A 342 -2.70 0.51 1.94
CA GLY A 342 -2.24 0.51 0.56
C GLY A 342 -2.24 1.90 -0.07
N ASP A 343 -1.57 2.06 -1.22
CA ASP A 343 -1.41 3.33 -1.91
C ASP A 343 -1.83 3.29 -3.39
N GLY A 344 -1.97 2.10 -3.97
CA GLY A 344 -2.25 1.89 -5.39
C GLY A 344 -3.73 1.88 -5.77
N THR A 345 -4.02 2.14 -7.04
CA THR A 345 -5.37 1.93 -7.62
C THR A 345 -5.79 0.45 -7.54
N ASN A 346 -4.82 -0.45 -7.59
CA ASN A 346 -5.03 -1.89 -7.42
C ASN A 346 -5.42 -2.29 -5.99
N ASP A 347 -5.19 -1.40 -5.00
CA ASP A 347 -5.57 -1.60 -3.61
C ASP A 347 -6.97 -1.09 -3.30
N ALA A 348 -7.55 -0.24 -4.16
CA ALA A 348 -8.82 0.39 -3.92
C ALA A 348 -9.95 -0.61 -3.57
N PRO A 349 -10.13 -1.76 -4.27
CA PRO A 349 -11.14 -2.74 -3.89
C PRO A 349 -10.90 -3.33 -2.49
N ALA A 350 -9.63 -3.65 -2.16
CA ALA A 350 -9.24 -4.18 -0.87
C ALA A 350 -9.46 -3.15 0.26
N LEU A 351 -9.09 -1.88 0.02
CA LEU A 351 -9.35 -0.77 0.95
C LEU A 351 -10.84 -0.51 1.17
N ALA A 352 -11.68 -0.70 0.14
CA ALA A 352 -13.12 -0.56 0.24
C ALA A 352 -13.76 -1.71 1.03
N GLN A 353 -13.29 -2.95 0.85
CA GLN A 353 -13.82 -4.15 1.50
C GLN A 353 -13.40 -4.24 2.97
N ALA A 354 -12.17 -3.86 3.30
CA ALA A 354 -11.64 -3.96 4.66
C ALA A 354 -12.50 -3.15 5.67
N ASP A 355 -12.61 -3.65 6.90
CA ASP A 355 -13.31 -2.97 7.98
C ASP A 355 -12.64 -1.61 8.29
N VAL A 356 -11.30 -1.61 8.24
CA VAL A 356 -10.48 -0.40 8.33
C VAL A 356 -9.56 -0.32 7.10
N GLY A 357 -9.91 0.52 6.12
CA GLY A 357 -9.09 0.77 4.93
C GLY A 357 -8.29 2.06 5.09
N VAL A 358 -6.99 1.98 5.28
CA VAL A 358 -6.08 3.13 5.46
C VAL A 358 -5.31 3.37 4.16
N ALA A 359 -5.65 4.43 3.47
CA ALA A 359 -4.93 4.85 2.27
C ALA A 359 -3.76 5.76 2.63
N MET A 360 -2.62 5.57 1.97
CA MET A 360 -1.47 6.47 2.09
C MET A 360 -1.74 7.79 1.37
N ASN A 361 -1.31 8.92 1.92
CA ASN A 361 -1.48 10.24 1.29
C ASN A 361 -0.73 10.36 -0.05
N THR A 362 0.42 9.71 -0.16
CA THR A 362 1.20 9.61 -1.41
C THR A 362 0.51 8.74 -2.46
N GLY A 363 -0.51 7.98 -2.06
CA GLY A 363 -1.23 7.07 -2.92
C GLY A 363 -2.14 7.73 -3.95
N THR A 364 -2.72 6.90 -4.80
CA THR A 364 -3.64 7.34 -5.86
C THR A 364 -4.94 7.90 -5.28
N GLN A 365 -5.62 8.76 -6.07
CA GLN A 365 -6.93 9.27 -5.67
C GLN A 365 -7.94 8.13 -5.44
N ALA A 366 -7.92 7.09 -6.28
CA ALA A 366 -8.81 5.94 -6.13
C ALA A 366 -8.61 5.21 -4.78
N ALA A 367 -7.36 5.01 -4.35
CA ALA A 367 -7.05 4.42 -3.05
C ALA A 367 -7.57 5.31 -1.90
N ARG A 368 -7.30 6.63 -1.98
CA ARG A 368 -7.77 7.57 -0.96
C ARG A 368 -9.29 7.66 -0.88
N GLU A 369 -10.00 7.54 -1.99
CA GLU A 369 -11.47 7.56 -2.00
C GLU A 369 -12.07 6.26 -1.46
N ALA A 370 -11.47 5.12 -1.79
CA ALA A 370 -11.94 3.80 -1.36
C ALA A 370 -11.71 3.53 0.14
N GLY A 371 -10.60 3.97 0.70
CA GLY A 371 -10.30 3.83 2.12
C GLY A 371 -11.28 4.64 2.99
N ASN A 372 -11.53 4.21 4.22
CA ASN A 372 -12.29 4.98 5.22
C ASN A 372 -11.39 5.79 6.17
N MET A 373 -10.09 5.66 6.01
CA MET A 373 -9.06 6.51 6.64
C MET A 373 -7.99 6.90 5.63
N VAL A 374 -7.32 8.03 5.87
CA VAL A 374 -6.16 8.49 5.10
C VAL A 374 -5.06 8.86 6.08
N ASP A 375 -3.91 8.22 5.94
CA ASP A 375 -2.69 8.57 6.67
C ASP A 375 -1.92 9.64 5.88
N LEU A 376 -1.83 10.83 6.46
CA LEU A 376 -1.21 12.01 5.83
C LEU A 376 0.32 11.92 5.76
N ASP A 377 0.93 11.15 6.65
CA ASP A 377 2.39 10.93 6.68
C ASP A 377 2.82 9.77 5.77
N SER A 378 1.87 8.99 5.27
CA SER A 378 2.12 7.77 4.50
C SER A 378 2.99 6.76 5.26
N ASP A 379 2.72 6.63 6.56
CA ASP A 379 3.40 5.70 7.47
C ASP A 379 2.41 4.63 7.97
N PRO A 380 2.46 3.39 7.46
CA PRO A 380 1.50 2.34 7.81
C PRO A 380 1.57 1.96 9.30
N THR A 381 2.63 2.33 9.99
CA THR A 381 2.76 2.07 11.43
C THR A 381 1.88 2.96 12.30
N LYS A 382 1.33 4.05 11.73
CA LYS A 382 0.30 4.88 12.37
C LYS A 382 -0.95 4.09 12.76
N LEU A 383 -1.14 2.91 12.21
CA LEU A 383 -2.22 2.03 12.65
C LEU A 383 -2.11 1.67 14.14
N ILE A 384 -0.91 1.69 14.71
CA ILE A 384 -0.71 1.47 16.16
C ILE A 384 -1.46 2.54 16.96
N GLU A 385 -1.29 3.81 16.59
CA GLU A 385 -1.97 4.93 17.23
C GLU A 385 -3.49 4.86 17.00
N VAL A 386 -3.89 4.48 15.78
CA VAL A 386 -5.30 4.32 15.39
C VAL A 386 -5.97 3.20 16.21
N VAL A 387 -5.33 2.03 16.31
CA VAL A 387 -5.81 0.90 17.12
C VAL A 387 -5.82 1.25 18.62
N GLY A 388 -4.74 1.87 19.10
CA GLY A 388 -4.64 2.30 20.50
C GLY A 388 -5.77 3.27 20.88
N LEU A 389 -6.10 4.21 20.01
CA LEU A 389 -7.19 5.13 20.19
C LEU A 389 -8.57 4.43 20.10
N GLY A 390 -8.75 3.53 19.13
CA GLY A 390 -9.95 2.72 19.01
C GLY A 390 -10.22 1.91 20.28
N LYS A 391 -9.21 1.22 20.82
CA LYS A 391 -9.31 0.49 22.10
C LYS A 391 -9.68 1.40 23.27
N GLN A 392 -9.13 2.61 23.35
CA GLN A 392 -9.51 3.58 24.38
C GLN A 392 -10.99 3.99 24.29
N LEU A 393 -11.50 4.16 23.06
CA LEU A 393 -12.91 4.51 22.84
C LEU A 393 -13.85 3.37 23.22
N LEU A 394 -13.43 2.11 23.03
CA LEU A 394 -14.23 0.94 23.41
C LEU A 394 -14.27 0.69 24.92
N MET A 395 -13.27 1.18 25.67
CA MET A 395 -13.21 1.04 27.13
C MET A 395 -13.94 2.17 27.88
N THR A 396 -14.37 3.23 27.18
CA THR A 396 -15.07 4.38 27.78
C THR A 396 -16.55 4.25 27.62
#